data_3d3c506c600402ab99a87d460b9a2fa9
#
_entry.id   3d3c506c600402ab99a87d460b9a2fa9
#
_cell.length_a   1.000
_cell.length_b   1.000
_cell.length_c   1.000
_cell.angle_alpha   90.00
_cell.angle_beta   90.00
_cell.angle_gamma   90.00
#
_symmetry.space_group_name_H-M   'P 1'
#
loop_
_entity.id
_entity.type
_entity.pdbx_description
1 polymer ?
#
loop_
_entity_poly.entity_id
_entity_poly.type
_entity_poly.pdbx_seq_one_letter_code
_entity_poly.pdbx_strand_id
1 'polypeptide(L)'
;MKEVKSIIAGVVATGKVGDYILYQRLGVPCIRRASTKKRSADSYTETQRIGQSRLRYLVSLYQALQPTVVKRAWQRARKRPGQTGFNAFVSQNYAAFGKDEVIADYSRIKMSEGDLRLPLGIAVAVTGPRELMLSWDIRKDKLLGEATDCLYVLLMDGDGSFRTVVKEETGVCRGDGRAIVALAPGEGLPEHLYCFWASANGCRFTPSWYARIAWQ
;
A
#
# COMPACT_ATOMS: atom_id res chain seq x y z
N MET A 1 -22.55 -29.87 11.13
CA MET A 1 -21.39 -30.75 10.83
C MET A 1 -20.99 -30.46 9.40
N LYS A 2 -19.83 -29.82 9.15
CA LYS A 2 -19.36 -29.60 7.76
C LYS A 2 -18.65 -30.86 7.30
N GLU A 3 -19.09 -31.41 6.18
CA GLU A 3 -18.47 -32.59 5.57
C GLU A 3 -17.00 -32.33 5.24
N VAL A 4 -16.15 -33.22 5.73
CA VAL A 4 -14.74 -33.26 5.39
C VAL A 4 -14.60 -34.08 4.12
N LYS A 5 -14.37 -33.43 3.00
CA LYS A 5 -14.07 -34.11 1.73
C LYS A 5 -12.61 -34.57 1.74
N SER A 6 -12.41 -35.85 1.48
CA SER A 6 -11.11 -36.55 1.54
C SER A 6 -10.06 -35.96 0.56
N ILE A 7 -8.79 -35.95 1.00
CA ILE A 7 -7.63 -35.55 0.17
C ILE A 7 -7.31 -36.59 -0.93
N ILE A 8 -7.92 -37.77 -0.86
CA ILE A 8 -7.70 -38.85 -1.81
C ILE A 8 -8.55 -38.54 -3.06
N ALA A 9 -7.91 -38.37 -4.20
CA ALA A 9 -8.53 -38.09 -5.51
C ALA A 9 -8.67 -36.61 -5.92
N GLY A 10 -7.71 -35.72 -5.54
CA GLY A 10 -7.67 -34.34 -6.08
C GLY A 10 -8.73 -33.40 -5.50
N VAL A 11 -9.49 -33.83 -4.51
CA VAL A 11 -10.48 -32.99 -3.81
C VAL A 11 -9.82 -32.33 -2.60
N VAL A 12 -9.79 -31.01 -2.60
CA VAL A 12 -9.23 -30.23 -1.47
C VAL A 12 -10.23 -30.21 -0.33
N ALA A 13 -9.91 -30.92 0.76
CA ALA A 13 -10.68 -30.87 1.98
C ALA A 13 -10.42 -29.55 2.73
N THR A 14 -11.48 -28.90 3.22
CA THR A 14 -11.40 -27.76 4.13
C THR A 14 -12.22 -28.03 5.37
N GLY A 15 -11.68 -27.75 6.55
CA GLY A 15 -12.38 -27.95 7.81
C GLY A 15 -11.49 -28.45 8.94
N LYS A 16 -12.10 -28.74 10.11
CA LYS A 16 -11.41 -29.30 11.26
C LYS A 16 -11.52 -30.84 11.24
N VAL A 17 -10.37 -31.50 11.40
CA VAL A 17 -10.28 -32.96 11.52
C VAL A 17 -9.42 -33.25 12.75
N GLY A 18 -10.07 -33.71 13.82
CA GLY A 18 -9.38 -33.91 15.11
C GLY A 18 -8.70 -32.61 15.58
N ASP A 19 -7.41 -32.69 15.85
CA ASP A 19 -6.59 -31.56 16.26
C ASP A 19 -6.04 -30.70 15.12
N TYR A 20 -6.42 -30.98 13.88
CA TYR A 20 -5.91 -30.29 12.71
C TYR A 20 -7.02 -29.52 11.98
N ILE A 21 -6.61 -28.39 11.38
CA ILE A 21 -7.44 -27.59 10.48
C ILE A 21 -6.83 -27.67 9.08
N LEU A 22 -7.60 -28.18 8.15
CA LEU A 22 -7.30 -28.22 6.72
C LEU A 22 -7.86 -26.96 6.06
N TYR A 23 -7.09 -26.28 5.25
CA TYR A 23 -7.52 -25.08 4.53
C TYR A 23 -6.74 -24.89 3.24
N GLN A 24 -7.27 -24.07 2.35
CA GLN A 24 -6.57 -23.67 1.12
C GLN A 24 -5.97 -22.26 1.27
N ARG A 25 -4.75 -22.12 0.81
CA ARG A 25 -4.10 -20.81 0.68
C ARG A 25 -3.59 -20.62 -0.74
N LEU A 26 -4.20 -19.71 -1.49
CA LEU A 26 -3.85 -19.44 -2.90
C LEU A 26 -3.84 -20.72 -3.76
N GLY A 27 -4.82 -21.57 -3.59
CA GLY A 27 -4.92 -22.83 -4.31
C GLY A 27 -4.06 -23.98 -3.75
N VAL A 28 -3.17 -23.71 -2.79
CA VAL A 28 -2.30 -24.72 -2.17
C VAL A 28 -3.00 -25.29 -0.92
N PRO A 29 -3.19 -26.62 -0.83
CA PRO A 29 -3.72 -27.25 0.39
C PRO A 29 -2.73 -27.10 1.54
N CYS A 30 -3.22 -26.68 2.68
CA CYS A 30 -2.44 -26.43 3.89
C CYS A 30 -3.08 -27.14 5.09
N ILE A 31 -2.25 -27.57 6.03
CA ILE A 31 -2.68 -28.12 7.31
C ILE A 31 -2.02 -27.35 8.45
N ARG A 32 -2.78 -27.08 9.51
CA ARG A 32 -2.23 -26.55 10.77
C ARG A 32 -2.86 -27.21 11.96
N ARG A 33 -2.17 -27.27 13.09
CA ARG A 33 -2.75 -27.73 14.34
C ARG A 33 -3.78 -26.70 14.84
N ALA A 34 -4.92 -27.17 15.30
CA ALA A 34 -5.91 -26.32 15.94
C ALA A 34 -5.34 -25.76 17.27
N SER A 35 -5.55 -24.48 17.54
CA SER A 35 -5.16 -23.90 18.82
C SER A 35 -6.12 -24.42 19.90
N THR A 36 -5.57 -25.02 20.95
CA THR A 36 -6.35 -25.58 22.08
C THR A 36 -6.58 -24.55 23.20
N LYS A 37 -5.78 -23.47 23.22
CA LYS A 37 -5.86 -22.44 24.27
C LYS A 37 -6.06 -21.06 23.66
N LYS A 38 -7.07 -20.33 24.14
CA LYS A 38 -7.16 -18.87 23.93
C LYS A 38 -6.14 -18.23 24.88
N ARG A 39 -5.24 -17.43 24.34
CA ARG A 39 -4.34 -16.59 25.16
C ARG A 39 -5.17 -15.45 25.76
N SER A 40 -5.01 -15.19 27.07
CA SER A 40 -5.55 -13.97 27.68
C SER A 40 -4.77 -12.74 27.18
N ALA A 41 -5.41 -11.57 27.20
CA ALA A 41 -4.77 -10.31 26.83
C ALA A 41 -3.52 -10.02 27.67
N ASP A 42 -3.52 -10.46 28.94
CA ASP A 42 -2.41 -10.23 29.87
C ASP A 42 -1.20 -11.13 29.64
N SER A 43 -1.36 -12.18 28.83
CA SER A 43 -0.27 -13.12 28.51
C SER A 43 0.69 -12.65 27.41
N TYR A 44 0.44 -11.48 26.81
CA TYR A 44 1.31 -10.93 25.78
C TYR A 44 2.47 -10.14 26.37
N THR A 45 3.68 -10.40 25.87
CA THR A 45 4.84 -9.56 26.20
C THR A 45 4.66 -8.16 25.59
N GLU A 46 5.40 -7.17 26.10
CA GLU A 46 5.38 -5.81 25.56
C GLU A 46 5.73 -5.79 24.07
N THR A 47 6.76 -6.52 23.65
CA THR A 47 7.13 -6.66 22.24
C THR A 47 6.00 -7.22 21.38
N GLN A 48 5.22 -8.17 21.89
CA GLN A 48 4.06 -8.71 21.18
C GLN A 48 2.95 -7.69 21.07
N ARG A 49 2.68 -6.90 22.13
CA ARG A 49 1.68 -5.82 22.11
C ARG A 49 2.03 -4.75 21.09
N ILE A 50 3.31 -4.33 21.07
CA ILE A 50 3.83 -3.38 20.06
C ILE A 50 3.63 -3.94 18.64
N GLY A 51 3.98 -5.21 18.41
CA GLY A 51 3.81 -5.84 17.10
C GLY A 51 2.35 -5.91 16.66
N GLN A 52 1.42 -6.19 17.59
CA GLN A 52 -0.02 -6.21 17.32
C GLN A 52 -0.55 -4.80 17.01
N SER A 53 -0.10 -3.79 17.77
CA SER A 53 -0.47 -2.39 17.54
C SER A 53 -0.04 -1.94 16.14
N ARG A 54 1.23 -2.11 15.79
CA ARG A 54 1.74 -1.81 14.43
C ARG A 54 0.93 -2.49 13.35
N LEU A 55 0.63 -3.78 13.51
CA LEU A 55 -0.16 -4.51 12.53
C LEU A 55 -1.57 -3.95 12.40
N ARG A 56 -2.22 -3.57 13.51
CA ARG A 56 -3.56 -2.95 13.50
C ARG A 56 -3.57 -1.67 12.68
N TYR A 57 -2.57 -0.78 12.88
CA TYR A 57 -2.47 0.47 12.11
C TYR A 57 -2.20 0.23 10.63
N LEU A 58 -1.31 -0.71 10.31
CA LEU A 58 -1.08 -1.11 8.92
C LEU A 58 -2.33 -1.66 8.26
N VAL A 59 -3.14 -2.44 8.98
CA VAL A 59 -4.43 -2.93 8.50
C VAL A 59 -5.38 -1.77 8.25
N SER A 60 -5.49 -0.82 9.19
CA SER A 60 -6.35 0.36 9.05
C SER A 60 -5.95 1.22 7.86
N LEU A 61 -4.66 1.51 7.69
CA LEU A 61 -4.15 2.23 6.52
C LEU A 61 -4.48 1.48 5.21
N TYR A 62 -4.19 0.18 5.15
CA TYR A 62 -4.49 -0.61 3.96
C TYR A 62 -5.99 -0.65 3.65
N GLN A 63 -6.85 -0.70 4.66
CA GLN A 63 -8.30 -0.66 4.50
C GLN A 63 -8.77 0.70 3.95
N ALA A 64 -8.23 1.80 4.46
CA ALA A 64 -8.51 3.14 3.94
C ALA A 64 -8.10 3.30 2.47
N LEU A 65 -7.03 2.61 2.06
CA LEU A 65 -6.53 2.63 0.67
C LEU A 65 -7.18 1.57 -0.25
N GLN A 66 -8.03 0.69 0.28
CA GLN A 66 -8.67 -0.38 -0.51
C GLN A 66 -9.51 0.10 -1.70
N PRO A 67 -10.30 1.17 -1.61
CA PRO A 67 -11.07 1.67 -2.75
C PRO A 67 -10.22 2.36 -3.83
N THR A 68 -8.90 2.48 -3.61
CA THR A 68 -7.99 3.26 -4.47
C THR A 68 -7.13 2.38 -5.40
N VAL A 69 -6.41 3.02 -6.32
CA VAL A 69 -5.43 2.39 -7.20
C VAL A 69 -4.32 1.66 -6.42
N VAL A 70 -4.05 2.04 -5.17
CA VAL A 70 -3.02 1.43 -4.31
C VAL A 70 -3.25 -0.07 -4.12
N LYS A 71 -4.51 -0.49 -3.93
CA LYS A 71 -4.86 -1.92 -3.87
C LYS A 71 -4.40 -2.66 -5.13
N ARG A 72 -4.70 -2.10 -6.30
CA ARG A 72 -4.31 -2.67 -7.60
C ARG A 72 -2.80 -2.72 -7.76
N ALA A 73 -2.09 -1.66 -7.37
CA ALA A 73 -0.63 -1.61 -7.39
C ALA A 73 -0.03 -2.75 -6.56
N TRP A 74 -0.51 -2.95 -5.33
CA TRP A 74 -0.02 -4.03 -4.47
C TRP A 74 -0.45 -5.43 -4.94
N GLN A 75 -1.58 -5.59 -5.60
CA GLN A 75 -1.95 -6.86 -6.24
C GLN A 75 -1.01 -7.22 -7.39
N ARG A 76 -0.50 -6.23 -8.11
CA ARG A 76 0.42 -6.38 -9.25
C ARG A 76 1.89 -6.35 -8.85
N ALA A 77 2.23 -5.81 -7.67
CA ALA A 77 3.59 -5.75 -7.17
C ALA A 77 4.30 -7.11 -7.25
N ARG A 78 5.61 -7.08 -7.50
CA ARG A 78 6.44 -8.29 -7.50
C ARG A 78 6.45 -8.89 -6.09
N LYS A 79 5.93 -10.09 -5.96
CA LYS A 79 5.72 -10.78 -4.69
C LYS A 79 6.50 -12.09 -4.64
N ARG A 80 6.80 -12.54 -3.42
CA ARG A 80 7.28 -13.90 -3.20
C ARG A 80 6.17 -14.91 -3.54
N PRO A 81 6.50 -16.14 -3.97
CA PRO A 81 5.50 -17.18 -4.16
C PRO A 81 4.61 -17.33 -2.92
N GLY A 82 3.31 -17.40 -3.10
CA GLY A 82 2.34 -17.50 -2.00
C GLY A 82 2.09 -16.23 -1.18
N GLN A 83 2.66 -15.08 -1.56
CA GLN A 83 2.43 -13.80 -0.90
C GLN A 83 1.26 -13.05 -1.55
N THR A 84 0.30 -12.57 -0.74
CA THR A 84 -0.78 -11.69 -1.19
C THR A 84 -0.29 -10.24 -1.30
N GLY A 85 -1.03 -9.39 -2.04
CA GLY A 85 -0.76 -7.95 -2.09
C GLY A 85 -0.78 -7.30 -0.70
N PHE A 86 -1.72 -7.69 0.16
CA PHE A 86 -1.78 -7.27 1.56
C PHE A 86 -0.51 -7.64 2.33
N ASN A 87 -0.06 -8.90 2.24
CA ASN A 87 1.14 -9.33 2.93
C ASN A 87 2.40 -8.62 2.41
N ALA A 88 2.45 -8.29 1.12
CA ALA A 88 3.51 -7.50 0.53
C ALA A 88 3.50 -6.07 1.08
N PHE A 89 2.34 -5.42 1.12
CA PHE A 89 2.15 -4.10 1.71
C PHE A 89 2.62 -4.06 3.17
N VAL A 90 2.13 -4.99 4.01
CA VAL A 90 2.52 -5.08 5.42
C VAL A 90 4.02 -5.24 5.56
N SER A 91 4.63 -6.16 4.83
CA SER A 91 6.06 -6.46 4.94
C SER A 91 6.94 -5.26 4.55
N GLN A 92 6.53 -4.46 3.59
CA GLN A 92 7.27 -3.29 3.11
C GLN A 92 7.08 -2.05 3.99
N ASN A 93 5.92 -1.94 4.66
CA ASN A 93 5.56 -0.76 5.43
C ASN A 93 5.73 -0.92 6.95
N TYR A 94 6.01 -2.15 7.44
CA TYR A 94 6.08 -2.42 8.88
C TYR A 94 7.06 -1.52 9.63
N ALA A 95 8.20 -1.20 9.01
CA ALA A 95 9.24 -0.38 9.62
C ALA A 95 8.91 1.12 9.69
N ALA A 96 7.88 1.59 8.98
CA ALA A 96 7.43 2.97 9.03
C ALA A 96 6.63 3.29 10.32
N PHE A 97 6.15 2.26 11.03
CA PHE A 97 5.31 2.41 12.22
C PHE A 97 6.12 2.26 13.51
N GLY A 98 5.95 3.21 14.43
CA GLY A 98 6.60 3.25 15.74
C GLY A 98 5.98 2.33 16.79
N LYS A 99 6.42 2.51 18.05
CA LYS A 99 5.88 1.81 19.22
C LYS A 99 4.51 2.37 19.65
N ASP A 100 4.34 3.69 19.52
CA ASP A 100 3.27 4.47 20.15
C ASP A 100 2.12 4.77 19.20
N GLU A 101 1.79 3.81 18.33
CA GLU A 101 0.61 3.87 17.46
C GLU A 101 0.65 4.94 16.36
N VAL A 102 1.71 5.69 16.24
CA VAL A 102 1.90 6.76 15.26
C VAL A 102 2.81 6.28 14.14
N ILE A 103 2.61 6.79 12.94
CA ILE A 103 3.57 6.67 11.85
C ILE A 103 4.86 7.36 12.31
N ALA A 104 5.92 6.59 12.52
CA ALA A 104 7.20 7.11 12.98
C ALA A 104 7.96 7.82 11.85
N ASP A 105 7.77 7.36 10.62
CA ASP A 105 8.46 7.91 9.46
C ASP A 105 7.60 7.78 8.20
N TYR A 106 6.96 8.87 7.81
CA TYR A 106 6.14 8.94 6.60
C TYR A 106 6.93 8.70 5.32
N SER A 107 8.22 9.06 5.28
CA SER A 107 9.06 8.86 4.11
C SER A 107 9.30 7.38 3.78
N ARG A 108 9.12 6.50 4.75
CA ARG A 108 9.26 5.05 4.61
C ARG A 108 8.00 4.35 4.14
N ILE A 109 6.85 5.06 4.12
CA ILE A 109 5.61 4.47 3.63
C ILE A 109 5.68 4.34 2.11
N LYS A 110 5.41 3.13 1.65
CA LYS A 110 5.29 2.81 0.22
C LYS A 110 3.83 2.65 -0.14
N MET A 111 3.35 3.50 -1.03
CA MET A 111 1.99 3.44 -1.58
C MET A 111 1.90 2.51 -2.78
N SER A 112 2.99 2.34 -3.50
CA SER A 112 3.11 1.39 -4.60
C SER A 112 4.49 0.75 -4.63
N GLU A 113 4.58 -0.40 -5.29
CA GLU A 113 5.81 -1.12 -5.58
C GLU A 113 5.65 -1.79 -6.95
N GLY A 114 6.66 -1.75 -7.78
CA GLY A 114 6.60 -2.35 -9.11
C GLY A 114 7.93 -2.33 -9.84
N ASP A 115 7.89 -2.69 -11.11
CA ASP A 115 9.05 -2.87 -11.99
C ASP A 115 9.29 -1.69 -12.95
N LEU A 116 8.35 -0.73 -13.02
CA LEU A 116 8.57 0.51 -13.74
C LEU A 116 9.53 1.41 -12.96
N ARG A 117 10.32 2.18 -13.68
CA ARG A 117 11.23 3.15 -13.08
C ARG A 117 10.54 4.49 -12.89
N LEU A 118 10.84 5.15 -11.77
CA LEU A 118 10.40 6.53 -11.53
C LEU A 118 11.02 7.48 -12.55
N PRO A 119 10.31 8.56 -12.95
CA PRO A 119 10.92 9.68 -13.64
C PRO A 119 12.09 10.27 -12.85
N LEU A 120 13.01 10.90 -13.55
CA LEU A 120 14.11 11.60 -12.90
C LEU A 120 13.72 13.03 -12.54
N GLY A 121 14.37 13.58 -11.51
CA GLY A 121 14.20 14.98 -11.12
C GLY A 121 12.81 15.33 -10.63
N ILE A 122 12.09 14.40 -10.00
CA ILE A 122 10.78 14.68 -9.42
C ILE A 122 10.93 15.74 -8.33
N ALA A 123 10.14 16.80 -8.44
CA ALA A 123 10.08 17.89 -7.48
C ALA A 123 8.62 18.29 -7.24
N VAL A 124 8.35 18.82 -6.03
CA VAL A 124 7.07 19.41 -5.66
C VAL A 124 7.27 20.83 -5.17
N ALA A 125 6.40 21.73 -5.59
CA ALA A 125 6.39 23.12 -5.15
C ALA A 125 4.94 23.53 -4.79
N VAL A 126 4.79 24.34 -3.77
CA VAL A 126 3.52 25.01 -3.45
C VAL A 126 3.40 26.22 -4.37
N THR A 127 2.39 26.26 -5.22
CA THR A 127 2.15 27.32 -6.20
C THR A 127 0.99 28.25 -5.80
N GLY A 128 0.21 27.83 -4.82
CA GLY A 128 -0.88 28.64 -4.27
C GLY A 128 -1.33 28.12 -2.90
N PRO A 129 -2.29 28.79 -2.26
CA PRO A 129 -2.74 28.44 -0.91
C PRO A 129 -3.27 27.01 -0.79
N ARG A 130 -3.69 26.43 -1.89
CA ARG A 130 -4.28 25.08 -1.97
C ARG A 130 -3.87 24.36 -3.26
N GLU A 131 -2.72 24.71 -3.79
CA GLU A 131 -2.25 24.19 -5.07
C GLU A 131 -0.79 23.76 -4.98
N LEU A 132 -0.51 22.58 -5.52
CA LEU A 132 0.81 21.98 -5.63
C LEU A 132 1.14 21.76 -7.10
N MET A 133 2.35 22.04 -7.49
CA MET A 133 2.90 21.67 -8.78
C MET A 133 3.95 20.58 -8.60
N LEU A 134 3.73 19.44 -9.25
CA LEU A 134 4.74 18.41 -9.44
C LEU A 134 5.42 18.63 -10.78
N SER A 135 6.73 18.39 -10.84
CA SER A 135 7.51 18.44 -12.09
C SER A 135 8.52 17.32 -12.13
N TRP A 136 8.92 16.90 -13.33
CA TRP A 136 9.94 15.86 -13.57
C TRP A 136 10.62 16.05 -14.93
N ASP A 137 11.81 15.47 -15.10
CA ASP A 137 12.62 15.62 -16.30
C ASP A 137 12.20 14.61 -17.39
N ILE A 138 11.50 15.09 -18.43
CA ILE A 138 11.07 14.26 -19.58
C ILE A 138 12.20 13.97 -20.56
N ARG A 139 13.28 14.76 -20.58
CA ARG A 139 14.37 14.61 -21.56
C ARG A 139 15.23 13.38 -21.28
N LYS A 140 15.47 13.12 -20.00
CA LYS A 140 16.24 11.96 -19.51
C LYS A 140 15.38 10.73 -19.32
N ASP A 141 14.07 10.88 -19.40
CA ASP A 141 13.10 9.86 -18.99
C ASP A 141 12.73 8.87 -20.11
N LYS A 142 13.03 9.19 -21.37
CA LYS A 142 12.66 8.37 -22.54
C LYS A 142 13.10 6.90 -22.49
N LEU A 143 14.10 6.57 -21.65
CA LEU A 143 14.60 5.21 -21.47
C LEU A 143 14.03 4.52 -20.23
N LEU A 144 13.22 5.22 -19.41
CA LEU A 144 12.80 4.76 -18.09
C LEU A 144 11.32 4.35 -18.02
N GLY A 145 10.50 4.84 -18.96
CA GLY A 145 9.07 4.54 -19.03
C GLY A 145 8.44 5.11 -20.30
N GLU A 146 7.15 4.82 -20.46
CA GLU A 146 6.37 5.29 -21.61
C GLU A 146 5.77 6.68 -21.33
N ALA A 147 5.72 7.53 -22.36
CA ALA A 147 5.12 8.87 -22.23
C ALA A 147 3.65 8.82 -21.80
N THR A 148 2.97 7.70 -22.05
CA THR A 148 1.57 7.45 -21.72
C THR A 148 1.35 6.87 -20.32
N ASP A 149 2.41 6.66 -19.52
CA ASP A 149 2.25 6.19 -18.13
C ASP A 149 1.48 7.25 -17.32
N CYS A 150 0.44 6.86 -16.62
CA CYS A 150 -0.46 7.76 -15.90
C CYS A 150 0.05 8.06 -14.50
N LEU A 151 0.00 9.33 -14.10
CA LEU A 151 0.37 9.80 -12.76
C LEU A 151 -0.78 9.59 -11.76
N TYR A 152 -0.45 9.08 -10.59
CA TYR A 152 -1.32 8.99 -9.42
C TYR A 152 -0.69 9.74 -8.24
N VAL A 153 -1.51 10.53 -7.54
CA VAL A 153 -1.07 11.32 -6.39
C VAL A 153 -1.94 11.01 -5.19
N LEU A 154 -1.31 10.77 -4.06
CA LEU A 154 -1.96 10.61 -2.76
C LEU A 154 -1.42 11.66 -1.81
N LEU A 155 -2.32 12.29 -1.10
CA LEU A 155 -2.03 13.29 -0.08
C LEU A 155 -2.48 12.75 1.27
N MET A 156 -1.66 12.91 2.31
CA MET A 156 -1.93 12.39 3.64
C MET A 156 -1.68 13.47 4.69
N ASP A 157 -2.57 13.56 5.67
CA ASP A 157 -2.41 14.45 6.81
C ASP A 157 -1.27 13.96 7.74
N GLY A 158 -0.66 14.87 8.47
CA GLY A 158 0.45 14.58 9.39
C GLY A 158 0.01 14.13 10.78
N ASP A 159 -1.30 14.04 11.04
CA ASP A 159 -1.87 13.75 12.36
C ASP A 159 -2.01 12.26 12.70
N GLY A 160 -1.59 11.37 11.81
CA GLY A 160 -1.73 9.92 11.97
C GLY A 160 -3.16 9.39 11.78
N SER A 161 -4.11 10.22 11.36
CA SER A 161 -5.52 9.83 11.16
C SER A 161 -5.74 8.89 9.98
N PHE A 162 -4.71 8.62 9.16
CA PHE A 162 -4.78 7.94 7.87
C PHE A 162 -5.77 8.57 6.88
N ARG A 163 -6.14 9.81 7.13
CA ARG A 163 -6.95 10.56 6.20
C ARG A 163 -6.12 10.85 4.96
N THR A 164 -6.52 10.25 3.87
CA THR A 164 -5.86 10.39 2.58
C THR A 164 -6.81 11.01 1.58
N VAL A 165 -6.33 12.03 0.88
CA VAL A 165 -6.98 12.54 -0.33
C VAL A 165 -6.26 11.90 -1.51
N VAL A 166 -6.99 11.08 -2.26
CA VAL A 166 -6.43 10.41 -3.42
C VAL A 166 -6.89 11.15 -4.67
N LYS A 167 -5.96 11.71 -5.38
CA LYS A 167 -6.16 12.28 -6.73
C LYS A 167 -5.79 11.20 -7.75
N GLU A 168 -6.67 10.20 -7.90
CA GLU A 168 -6.39 9.01 -8.73
C GLU A 168 -6.31 9.36 -10.21
N GLU A 169 -7.16 10.27 -10.66
CA GLU A 169 -7.23 10.65 -12.05
C GLU A 169 -6.73 12.08 -12.22
N THR A 170 -5.43 12.27 -12.15
CA THR A 170 -4.84 13.57 -12.50
C THR A 170 -5.05 13.91 -13.98
N GLY A 171 -5.34 12.91 -14.81
CA GLY A 171 -5.39 13.03 -16.27
C GLY A 171 -4.02 13.31 -16.89
N VAL A 172 -2.95 13.34 -16.07
CA VAL A 172 -1.60 13.72 -16.48
C VAL A 172 -0.78 12.48 -16.78
N CYS A 173 -0.10 12.50 -17.89
CA CYS A 173 0.80 11.45 -18.32
C CYS A 173 2.27 11.82 -18.03
N ARG A 174 3.10 10.80 -18.02
CA ARG A 174 4.54 10.95 -17.80
C ARG A 174 5.21 11.89 -18.80
N GLY A 175 4.69 11.91 -20.05
CA GLY A 175 5.19 12.79 -21.12
C GLY A 175 4.91 14.27 -20.93
N ASP A 176 3.99 14.66 -20.01
CA ASP A 176 3.62 16.06 -19.80
C ASP A 176 4.66 16.83 -18.97
N GLY A 177 5.50 16.13 -18.20
CA GLY A 177 6.61 16.72 -17.43
C GLY A 177 6.20 17.50 -16.19
N ARG A 178 4.91 17.77 -16.01
CA ARG A 178 4.34 18.50 -14.87
C ARG A 178 2.89 18.14 -14.61
N ALA A 179 2.46 18.30 -13.36
CA ALA A 179 1.07 18.16 -12.95
C ALA A 179 0.71 19.24 -11.92
N ILE A 180 -0.50 19.76 -12.01
CA ILE A 180 -1.07 20.65 -10.99
C ILE A 180 -2.07 19.83 -10.17
N VAL A 181 -1.92 19.87 -8.86
CA VAL A 181 -2.82 19.21 -7.89
C VAL A 181 -3.48 20.27 -7.04
N ALA A 182 -4.75 20.52 -7.30
CA ALA A 182 -5.55 21.45 -6.53
C ALA A 182 -6.33 20.71 -5.42
N LEU A 183 -6.38 21.32 -4.23
CA LEU A 183 -7.21 20.87 -3.11
C LEU A 183 -8.56 21.57 -3.15
N ALA A 184 -9.64 20.82 -2.95
CA ALA A 184 -10.98 21.39 -2.88
C ALA A 184 -11.14 22.29 -1.63
N PRO A 185 -12.03 23.29 -1.69
CA PRO A 185 -12.40 24.05 -0.49
C PRO A 185 -12.93 23.09 0.60
N GLY A 186 -12.40 23.20 1.84
CA GLY A 186 -12.78 22.32 2.95
C GLY A 186 -11.94 21.05 3.11
N GLU A 187 -11.14 20.65 2.13
CA GLU A 187 -10.09 19.66 2.36
C GLU A 187 -9.01 20.26 3.28
N GLY A 188 -8.46 19.48 4.22
CA GLY A 188 -7.31 19.89 5.02
C GLY A 188 -6.10 20.24 4.14
N LEU A 189 -5.05 20.79 4.74
CA LEU A 189 -3.76 20.98 4.08
C LEU A 189 -2.87 19.78 4.43
N PRO A 190 -2.74 18.80 3.54
CA PRO A 190 -1.97 17.58 3.82
C PRO A 190 -0.47 17.89 3.89
N GLU A 191 0.24 17.25 4.82
CA GLU A 191 1.68 17.45 4.97
C GLU A 191 2.52 16.49 4.12
N HIS A 192 1.93 15.40 3.65
CA HIS A 192 2.66 14.34 2.99
C HIS A 192 2.08 14.05 1.61
N LEU A 193 2.96 14.00 0.61
CA LEU A 193 2.62 13.65 -0.76
C LEU A 193 3.35 12.37 -1.16
N TYR A 194 2.58 11.46 -1.76
CA TYR A 194 3.13 10.29 -2.44
C TYR A 194 2.67 10.33 -3.89
N CYS A 195 3.57 10.06 -4.82
CA CYS A 195 3.18 9.90 -6.20
C CYS A 195 3.84 8.66 -6.83
N PHE A 196 3.19 8.10 -7.82
CA PHE A 196 3.70 6.98 -8.61
C PHE A 196 3.03 6.96 -9.98
N TRP A 197 3.61 6.24 -10.90
CA TRP A 197 3.08 6.07 -12.26
C TRP A 197 2.63 4.64 -12.47
N ALA A 198 1.60 4.49 -13.29
CA ALA A 198 1.16 3.22 -13.80
C ALA A 198 1.20 3.23 -15.32
N SER A 199 1.53 2.09 -15.92
CA SER A 199 1.36 1.91 -17.37
C SER A 199 -0.08 2.19 -17.79
N ALA A 200 -0.30 2.66 -19.01
CA ALA A 200 -1.62 3.02 -19.54
C ALA A 200 -2.66 1.89 -19.38
N ASN A 201 -2.25 0.63 -19.43
CA ASN A 201 -3.12 -0.52 -19.17
C ASN A 201 -3.31 -0.86 -17.67
N GLY A 202 -2.70 -0.11 -16.76
CA GLY A 202 -2.80 -0.31 -15.31
C GLY A 202 -2.21 -1.62 -14.80
N CYS A 203 -1.32 -2.26 -15.56
CA CYS A 203 -0.74 -3.56 -15.21
C CYS A 203 0.62 -3.48 -14.53
N ARG A 204 1.37 -2.41 -14.76
CA ARG A 204 2.71 -2.17 -14.21
C ARG A 204 2.73 -0.86 -13.46
N PHE A 205 3.51 -0.78 -12.40
CA PHE A 205 3.60 0.38 -11.52
C PHE A 205 5.05 0.72 -11.22
N THR A 206 5.32 1.99 -10.89
CA THR A 206 6.59 2.40 -10.28
C THR A 206 6.52 2.19 -8.76
N PRO A 207 7.66 2.12 -8.05
CA PRO A 207 7.68 2.45 -6.63
C PRO A 207 7.08 3.84 -6.39
N SER A 208 6.55 4.09 -5.20
CA SER A 208 6.10 5.43 -4.84
C SER A 208 7.27 6.34 -4.49
N TRP A 209 7.19 7.61 -4.91
CA TRP A 209 8.04 8.69 -4.48
C TRP A 209 7.34 9.51 -3.41
N TYR A 210 8.08 10.07 -2.46
CA TYR A 210 7.58 10.81 -1.31
C TYR A 210 8.16 12.22 -1.25
N ALA A 211 7.33 13.17 -0.82
CA ALA A 211 7.78 14.49 -0.39
C ALA A 211 6.95 14.97 0.82
N ARG A 212 7.59 15.72 1.72
CA ARG A 212 6.89 16.51 2.72
C ARG A 212 6.53 17.87 2.12
N ILE A 213 5.28 18.29 2.32
CA ILE A 213 4.77 19.58 1.83
C ILE A 213 4.93 20.60 2.95
N ALA A 214 5.53 21.74 2.65
CA ALA A 214 5.57 22.92 3.52
C ALA A 214 4.65 23.98 2.93
N TRP A 215 3.44 24.08 3.45
CA TRP A 215 2.51 25.14 3.09
C TRP A 215 3.01 26.47 3.64
N GLN A 216 2.94 27.52 2.85
CA GLN A 216 3.32 28.90 3.21
C GLN A 216 2.13 29.65 3.78
#